data_26d2f8a4b35bb170d5a14323148fd76d
#
_entry.id   26d2f8a4b35bb170d5a14323148fd76d
#
_cell.length_a   1.000
_cell.length_b   1.000
_cell.length_c   1.000
_cell.angle_alpha   90.00
_cell.angle_beta   90.00
_cell.angle_gamma   90.00
#
_symmetry.space_group_name_H-M   'P 1'
#
loop_
_entity.id
_entity.type
_entity.pdbx_description
1 polymer ?
#
loop_
_entity_poly.entity_id
_entity_poly.type
_entity_poly.pdbx_seq_one_letter_code
_entity_poly.pdbx_strand_id
1 'polypeptide(L)'
;METGATTLTIALRGTSGGWGYDGERKTVNKKCRGAHGAPQKWEVQKPQVSGGVWGKAPKRSFMQTDEQKLNIVGAAAQLLLENGSETYRVEETARRMAKGFGIGEINIAAFPTSIFLEAGGRAFVRRISRRGTNSRRIAMVNEISREVEQGRLSPEAAGCALEKVRKTPGFSQRTMILAYALAAASFCLLFDGDAATFAVTFAIGVLVQAIQPLFAHIQMGVLLGNFVGGWLTAVAAQMLYGVLPIYNVNAAIIGGIMPLLSGLAMTTAVRDTMYGDLISGMTRALEAMLLATAVAIGVYTGLKMAAMMGGIAL
;
A
#
# COMPACT_ATOMS: atom_id res chain seq x y z
N MET A 1 -28.25 27.61 -20.50
CA MET A 1 -28.61 26.75 -19.37
C MET A 1 -27.30 26.09 -18.91
N GLU A 2 -26.66 26.76 -17.96
CA GLU A 2 -25.39 26.31 -17.37
C GLU A 2 -25.72 25.35 -16.23
N THR A 3 -25.19 24.13 -16.31
CA THR A 3 -25.23 23.18 -15.20
C THR A 3 -23.94 23.32 -14.40
N GLY A 4 -24.04 23.98 -13.25
CA GLY A 4 -22.94 24.16 -12.33
C GLY A 4 -22.47 22.83 -11.71
N ALA A 5 -21.21 22.48 -11.96
CA ALA A 5 -20.50 21.44 -11.24
C ALA A 5 -20.09 21.98 -9.88
N THR A 6 -20.74 21.54 -8.82
CA THR A 6 -20.40 21.87 -7.43
C THR A 6 -19.14 21.10 -7.04
N THR A 7 -17.99 21.76 -7.10
CA THR A 7 -16.73 21.21 -6.58
C THR A 7 -16.76 21.24 -5.05
N LEU A 8 -16.89 20.07 -4.44
CA LEU A 8 -16.79 19.91 -2.99
C LEU A 8 -15.31 20.07 -2.58
N THR A 9 -14.94 21.30 -2.24
CA THR A 9 -13.62 21.61 -1.66
C THR A 9 -13.65 21.22 -0.18
N ILE A 10 -13.15 20.03 0.14
CA ILE A 10 -12.86 19.66 1.52
C ILE A 10 -11.61 20.41 1.94
N ALA A 11 -11.82 21.52 2.65
CA ALA A 11 -10.75 22.26 3.29
C ALA A 11 -10.21 21.45 4.45
N LEU A 12 -9.16 20.66 4.20
CA LEU A 12 -8.31 20.13 5.26
C LEU A 12 -7.50 21.29 5.86
N ARG A 13 -8.05 21.89 6.90
CA ARG A 13 -7.35 22.83 7.77
C ARG A 13 -6.36 22.02 8.62
N GLY A 14 -5.25 21.64 8.03
CA GLY A 14 -4.07 21.10 8.68
C GLY A 14 -3.00 22.17 8.63
N THR A 15 -2.68 22.71 9.81
CA THR A 15 -1.54 23.56 10.16
C THR A 15 -0.57 23.81 9.01
N SER A 16 -0.52 25.08 8.60
CA SER A 16 0.37 25.66 7.61
C SER A 16 1.85 25.45 7.95
N GLY A 17 2.35 24.27 7.63
CA GLY A 17 3.74 23.99 7.43
C GLY A 17 3.97 23.95 5.92
N GLY A 18 3.87 25.11 5.26
CA GLY A 18 4.34 25.24 3.89
C GLY A 18 5.79 24.80 3.89
N TRP A 19 6.13 23.88 2.99
CA TRP A 19 7.51 23.49 2.74
C TRP A 19 8.22 24.72 2.16
N GLY A 20 8.83 25.53 3.02
CA GLY A 20 9.64 26.67 2.63
C GLY A 20 10.94 26.20 2.01
N TYR A 21 10.94 26.07 0.70
CA TYR A 21 12.03 25.46 -0.06
C TYR A 21 13.32 26.30 -0.14
N ASP A 22 13.30 27.60 0.17
CA ASP A 22 14.48 28.45 0.01
C ASP A 22 15.43 28.58 1.21
N GLY A 23 14.94 28.32 2.45
CA GLY A 23 15.79 28.32 3.64
C GLY A 23 16.36 26.96 4.02
N GLU A 24 15.71 25.86 3.62
CA GLU A 24 16.05 24.50 4.06
C GLU A 24 17.02 23.74 3.13
N ARG A 25 17.30 24.22 1.92
CA ARG A 25 18.25 23.55 1.02
C ARG A 25 19.62 23.30 1.64
N LYS A 26 20.11 24.25 2.45
CA LYS A 26 21.40 24.13 3.14
C LYS A 26 21.31 23.23 4.39
N THR A 27 20.18 23.21 5.07
CA THR A 27 19.98 22.42 6.30
C THR A 27 19.66 20.95 6.01
N VAL A 28 18.90 20.65 4.94
CA VAL A 28 18.62 19.26 4.51
C VAL A 28 19.92 18.56 4.09
N ASN A 29 20.77 19.22 3.31
CA ASN A 29 22.08 18.68 2.92
C ASN A 29 23.01 18.41 4.12
N LYS A 30 22.92 19.22 5.19
CA LYS A 30 23.77 19.06 6.38
C LYS A 30 23.27 17.94 7.32
N LYS A 31 21.95 17.75 7.39
CA LYS A 31 21.32 16.71 8.25
C LYS A 31 21.39 15.31 7.63
N CYS A 32 21.42 15.20 6.29
CA CYS A 32 21.62 13.92 5.61
C CYS A 32 23.04 13.39 5.68
N ARG A 33 24.06 14.26 5.86
CA ARG A 33 25.46 13.81 6.05
C ARG A 33 25.69 13.04 7.35
N GLY A 34 24.80 13.14 8.34
CA GLY A 34 24.92 12.45 9.63
C GLY A 34 24.11 11.14 9.75
N ALA A 35 23.33 10.76 8.74
CA ALA A 35 22.49 9.58 8.77
C ALA A 35 23.03 8.46 7.87
N HIS A 36 24.31 8.14 7.99
CA HIS A 36 24.90 6.96 7.35
C HIS A 36 24.57 5.69 8.16
N GLY A 37 23.37 5.15 7.97
CA GLY A 37 23.21 3.71 8.00
C GLY A 37 23.69 3.20 6.64
N ALA A 38 24.67 2.29 6.64
CA ALA A 38 25.29 1.78 5.42
C ALA A 38 24.24 1.29 4.41
N PRO A 39 24.32 1.69 3.14
CA PRO A 39 23.42 1.19 2.12
C PRO A 39 23.62 -0.32 2.01
N GLN A 40 22.52 -1.07 2.03
CA GLN A 40 22.53 -2.50 1.80
C GLN A 40 23.33 -2.79 0.52
N LYS A 41 24.45 -3.51 0.64
CA LYS A 41 25.30 -3.92 -0.49
C LYS A 41 24.45 -4.77 -1.44
N TRP A 42 24.30 -4.32 -2.66
CA TRP A 42 23.64 -5.03 -3.73
C TRP A 42 24.65 -5.93 -4.43
N GLU A 43 24.37 -7.22 -4.53
CA GLU A 43 25.14 -8.12 -5.38
C GLU A 43 24.78 -7.83 -6.85
N VAL A 44 25.70 -7.22 -7.54
CA VAL A 44 25.64 -7.03 -8.99
C VAL A 44 26.02 -8.35 -9.64
N GLN A 45 25.07 -9.07 -10.17
CA GLN A 45 25.34 -10.21 -11.06
C GLN A 45 25.93 -9.65 -12.36
N LYS A 46 27.22 -9.86 -12.56
CA LYS A 46 27.89 -9.51 -13.82
C LYS A 46 27.41 -10.44 -14.92
N PRO A 47 26.81 -9.94 -16.02
CA PRO A 47 26.56 -10.78 -17.17
C PRO A 47 27.90 -11.23 -17.77
N GLN A 48 28.09 -12.53 -17.95
CA GLN A 48 29.18 -13.07 -18.80
C GLN A 48 28.83 -12.79 -20.26
N VAL A 49 29.43 -11.75 -20.81
CA VAL A 49 29.37 -11.46 -22.25
C VAL A 49 30.66 -11.97 -22.85
N SER A 50 30.55 -13.01 -23.69
CA SER A 50 31.61 -13.47 -24.56
C SER A 50 31.92 -12.44 -25.65
N GLY A 51 33.15 -12.08 -25.72
CA GLY A 51 33.96 -11.36 -26.70
C GLY A 51 33.32 -10.61 -27.86
N GLY A 52 33.66 -9.30 -28.00
CA GLY A 52 33.59 -8.59 -29.25
C GLY A 52 33.40 -7.09 -29.13
N VAL A 53 34.43 -6.33 -29.51
CA VAL A 53 34.50 -4.90 -29.83
C VAL A 53 34.36 -3.92 -28.64
N TRP A 54 35.48 -3.52 -28.09
CA TRP A 54 35.60 -2.49 -27.06
C TRP A 54 35.68 -1.08 -27.65
N GLY A 55 34.56 -0.33 -27.62
CA GLY A 55 34.62 1.12 -27.60
C GLY A 55 35.17 1.60 -26.25
N LYS A 56 35.90 2.72 -26.24
CA LYS A 56 36.54 3.29 -25.03
C LYS A 56 35.57 3.37 -23.87
N ALA A 57 35.91 2.69 -22.73
CA ALA A 57 35.13 2.71 -21.51
C ALA A 57 34.90 4.15 -21.00
N PRO A 58 33.67 4.56 -20.65
CA PRO A 58 33.40 5.88 -20.09
C PRO A 58 34.11 6.05 -18.74
N LYS A 59 34.57 7.28 -18.45
CA LYS A 59 35.35 7.61 -17.25
C LYS A 59 34.62 7.15 -15.98
N ARG A 60 35.31 6.49 -15.07
CA ARG A 60 34.81 5.88 -13.82
C ARG A 60 33.92 6.81 -12.96
N SER A 61 34.13 8.12 -12.95
CA SER A 61 33.34 9.10 -12.19
C SER A 61 31.92 9.31 -12.76
N PHE A 62 31.76 9.27 -14.08
CA PHE A 62 30.46 9.40 -14.75
C PHE A 62 29.58 8.16 -14.49
N MET A 63 30.18 6.98 -14.53
CA MET A 63 29.50 5.70 -14.28
C MET A 63 28.97 5.58 -12.84
N GLN A 64 29.66 6.14 -11.85
CA GLN A 64 29.29 6.07 -10.43
C GLN A 64 28.09 6.98 -10.12
N THR A 65 28.00 8.13 -10.79
CA THR A 65 26.88 9.08 -10.64
C THR A 65 25.56 8.51 -11.21
N ASP A 66 25.62 7.83 -12.35
CA ASP A 66 24.41 7.27 -12.97
C ASP A 66 23.89 6.04 -12.21
N GLU A 67 24.78 5.22 -11.65
CA GLU A 67 24.39 4.12 -10.77
C GLU A 67 23.66 4.63 -9.51
N GLN A 68 24.13 5.74 -8.94
CA GLN A 68 23.50 6.36 -7.78
C GLN A 68 22.10 6.90 -8.13
N LYS A 69 21.93 7.56 -9.27
CA LYS A 69 20.64 8.03 -9.79
C LYS A 69 19.67 6.87 -10.00
N LEU A 70 20.12 5.78 -10.64
CA LEU A 70 19.31 4.57 -10.87
C LEU A 70 18.88 3.90 -9.54
N ASN A 71 19.75 3.89 -8.55
CA ASN A 71 19.40 3.40 -7.22
C ASN A 71 18.27 4.21 -6.57
N ILE A 72 18.27 5.53 -6.76
CA ILE A 72 17.22 6.41 -6.23
C ILE A 72 15.89 6.17 -6.98
N VAL A 73 15.93 6.05 -8.31
CA VAL A 73 14.76 5.70 -9.12
C VAL A 73 14.17 4.36 -8.68
N GLY A 74 15.01 3.34 -8.53
CA GLY A 74 14.61 2.04 -8.03
C GLY A 74 14.06 2.06 -6.59
N ALA A 75 14.58 2.95 -5.72
CA ALA A 75 14.05 3.12 -4.36
C ALA A 75 12.66 3.76 -4.37
N ALA A 76 12.41 4.73 -5.25
CA ALA A 76 11.10 5.33 -5.44
C ALA A 76 10.08 4.30 -5.96
N ALA A 77 10.44 3.53 -6.99
CA ALA A 77 9.62 2.46 -7.53
C ALA A 77 9.29 1.40 -6.47
N GLN A 78 10.27 0.99 -5.67
CA GLN A 78 10.09 0.07 -4.55
C GLN A 78 9.11 0.62 -3.51
N LEU A 79 9.27 1.87 -3.09
CA LEU A 79 8.36 2.50 -2.12
C LEU A 79 6.92 2.55 -2.63
N LEU A 80 6.71 2.82 -3.92
CA LEU A 80 5.38 2.82 -4.53
C LEU A 80 4.73 1.43 -4.46
N LEU A 81 5.43 0.37 -4.90
CA LEU A 81 4.92 -1.00 -4.85
C LEU A 81 4.69 -1.50 -3.42
N GLU A 82 5.61 -1.23 -2.50
CA GLU A 82 5.48 -1.59 -1.09
C GLU A 82 4.25 -0.96 -0.43
N ASN A 83 3.77 0.17 -0.96
CA ASN A 83 2.61 0.89 -0.42
C ASN A 83 1.33 0.75 -1.26
N GLY A 84 1.30 -0.16 -2.24
CA GLY A 84 0.09 -0.57 -2.95
C GLY A 84 -0.23 0.22 -4.21
N SER A 85 0.76 0.87 -4.82
CA SER A 85 0.57 1.52 -6.12
C SER A 85 0.37 0.49 -7.23
N GLU A 86 -0.33 0.88 -8.28
CA GLU A 86 -0.49 0.11 -9.51
C GLU A 86 0.85 0.00 -10.25
N THR A 87 1.09 -1.13 -10.92
CA THR A 87 2.36 -1.42 -11.59
C THR A 87 2.70 -0.40 -12.68
N TYR A 88 1.74 -0.05 -13.53
CA TYR A 88 1.95 0.94 -14.57
C TYR A 88 2.34 2.33 -14.04
N ARG A 89 1.78 2.74 -12.88
CA ARG A 89 2.15 4.01 -12.21
C ARG A 89 3.55 3.98 -11.65
N VAL A 90 3.99 2.83 -11.15
CA VAL A 90 5.36 2.64 -10.68
C VAL A 90 6.33 2.85 -11.81
N GLU A 91 6.06 2.23 -12.97
CA GLU A 91 6.88 2.37 -14.17
C GLU A 91 6.91 3.81 -14.70
N GLU A 92 5.73 4.44 -14.81
CA GLU A 92 5.62 5.83 -15.26
C GLU A 92 6.41 6.77 -14.33
N THR A 93 6.26 6.61 -13.01
CA THR A 93 6.98 7.44 -12.03
C THR A 93 8.49 7.22 -12.11
N ALA A 94 8.95 6.00 -12.30
CA ALA A 94 10.36 5.69 -12.45
C ALA A 94 10.93 6.28 -13.75
N ARG A 95 10.22 6.17 -14.89
CA ARG A 95 10.62 6.80 -16.16
C ARG A 95 10.69 8.32 -16.03
N ARG A 96 9.71 8.93 -15.37
CA ARG A 96 9.66 10.37 -15.07
C ARG A 96 10.88 10.84 -14.28
N MET A 97 11.20 10.12 -13.18
CA MET A 97 12.37 10.44 -12.36
C MET A 97 13.69 10.26 -13.11
N ALA A 98 13.82 9.19 -13.89
CA ALA A 98 15.00 8.94 -14.73
C ALA A 98 15.22 10.07 -15.72
N LYS A 99 14.16 10.51 -16.42
CA LYS A 99 14.20 11.66 -17.31
C LYS A 99 14.65 12.94 -16.59
N GLY A 100 14.09 13.21 -15.40
CA GLY A 100 14.46 14.38 -14.59
C GLY A 100 15.92 14.36 -14.11
N PHE A 101 16.51 13.19 -13.92
CA PHE A 101 17.93 13.03 -13.60
C PHE A 101 18.85 13.03 -14.82
N GLY A 102 18.30 13.18 -16.04
CA GLY A 102 19.08 13.13 -17.29
C GLY A 102 19.65 11.73 -17.57
N ILE A 103 19.02 10.67 -17.05
CA ILE A 103 19.30 9.30 -17.44
C ILE A 103 18.64 9.10 -18.81
N GLY A 104 19.34 8.51 -19.77
CA GLY A 104 18.80 8.18 -21.09
C GLY A 104 17.63 7.19 -21.03
N GLU A 105 17.44 6.39 -22.04
CA GLU A 105 16.40 5.36 -22.03
C GLU A 105 16.57 4.38 -20.85
N ILE A 106 15.47 4.18 -20.15
CA ILE A 106 15.37 3.21 -19.07
C ILE A 106 14.29 2.18 -19.42
N ASN A 107 14.64 0.91 -19.32
CA ASN A 107 13.70 -0.19 -19.37
C ASN A 107 13.30 -0.55 -17.93
N ILE A 108 12.01 -0.52 -17.66
CA ILE A 108 11.48 -0.89 -16.35
C ILE A 108 10.27 -1.80 -16.52
N ALA A 109 10.26 -2.90 -15.77
CA ALA A 109 9.13 -3.80 -15.63
C ALA A 109 8.85 -3.99 -14.13
N ALA A 110 7.65 -3.62 -13.70
CA ALA A 110 7.21 -3.74 -12.33
C ALA A 110 6.23 -4.90 -12.17
N PHE A 111 6.55 -5.82 -11.27
CA PHE A 111 5.68 -6.93 -10.86
C PHE A 111 5.33 -6.79 -9.38
N PRO A 112 4.24 -7.39 -8.90
CA PRO A 112 3.84 -7.27 -7.48
C PRO A 112 4.94 -7.68 -6.48
N THR A 113 5.88 -8.55 -6.89
CA THR A 113 6.93 -9.11 -6.02
C THR A 113 8.33 -8.64 -6.36
N SER A 114 8.53 -7.99 -7.50
CA SER A 114 9.86 -7.60 -7.99
C SER A 114 9.80 -6.43 -8.97
N ILE A 115 10.89 -5.70 -9.09
CA ILE A 115 11.10 -4.66 -10.08
C ILE A 115 12.38 -4.97 -10.83
N PHE A 116 12.29 -4.97 -12.15
CA PHE A 116 13.42 -5.05 -13.06
C PHE A 116 13.65 -3.67 -13.65
N LEU A 117 14.86 -3.19 -13.58
CA LEU A 117 15.24 -1.87 -14.07
C LEU A 117 16.56 -2.00 -14.80
N GLU A 118 16.62 -1.54 -16.04
CA GLU A 118 17.80 -1.54 -16.88
C GLU A 118 18.03 -0.14 -17.44
N ALA A 119 19.28 0.32 -17.39
CA ALA A 119 19.72 1.53 -18.05
C ALA A 119 21.24 1.48 -18.32
N GLY A 120 21.67 1.96 -19.47
CA GLY A 120 23.08 2.04 -19.84
C GLY A 120 23.79 0.68 -19.83
N GLY A 121 23.10 -0.42 -20.22
CA GLY A 121 23.63 -1.76 -20.25
C GLY A 121 23.79 -2.43 -18.86
N ARG A 122 23.16 -1.88 -17.83
CA ARG A 122 23.14 -2.45 -16.47
C ARG A 122 21.73 -2.78 -16.05
N ALA A 123 21.54 -3.99 -15.54
CA ALA A 123 20.25 -4.46 -15.01
C ALA A 123 20.28 -4.51 -13.48
N PHE A 124 19.22 -4.03 -12.86
CA PHE A 124 18.99 -4.07 -11.42
C PHE A 124 17.68 -4.79 -11.15
N VAL A 125 17.70 -5.69 -10.17
CA VAL A 125 16.50 -6.37 -9.70
C VAL A 125 16.29 -6.01 -8.23
N ARG A 126 15.05 -5.62 -7.89
CA ARG A 126 14.64 -5.35 -6.50
C ARG A 126 13.48 -6.24 -6.13
N ARG A 127 13.67 -7.01 -5.07
CA ARG A 127 12.60 -7.82 -4.49
C ARG A 127 11.72 -6.99 -3.56
N ILE A 128 10.41 -7.19 -3.67
CA ILE A 128 9.41 -6.60 -2.79
C ILE A 128 9.02 -7.65 -1.75
N SER A 129 9.51 -7.50 -0.52
CA SER A 129 9.28 -8.49 0.55
C SER A 129 8.08 -8.16 1.43
N ARG A 130 7.69 -6.89 1.50
CA ARG A 130 6.57 -6.41 2.32
C ARG A 130 5.66 -5.57 1.46
N ARG A 131 4.36 -5.83 1.55
CA ARG A 131 3.33 -5.04 0.87
C ARG A 131 2.31 -4.56 1.89
N GLY A 132 1.84 -3.36 1.69
CA GLY A 132 0.80 -2.74 2.49
C GLY A 132 0.08 -1.67 1.66
N THR A 133 -0.83 -0.94 2.27
CA THR A 133 -1.53 0.16 1.62
C THR A 133 -1.29 1.44 2.40
N ASN A 134 -0.57 2.39 1.77
CA ASN A 134 -0.36 3.71 2.36
C ASN A 134 -0.38 4.79 1.26
N SER A 135 -1.58 5.30 0.98
CA SER A 135 -1.80 6.33 -0.05
C SER A 135 -1.03 7.63 0.23
N ARG A 136 -0.78 7.95 1.51
CA ARG A 136 0.02 9.13 1.88
C ARG A 136 1.46 9.01 1.40
N ARG A 137 2.09 7.83 1.59
CA ARG A 137 3.45 7.60 1.09
C ARG A 137 3.50 7.62 -0.43
N ILE A 138 2.49 7.06 -1.10
CA ILE A 138 2.36 7.11 -2.56
C ILE A 138 2.30 8.56 -3.04
N ALA A 139 1.46 9.40 -2.43
CA ALA A 139 1.35 10.81 -2.77
C ALA A 139 2.69 11.56 -2.60
N MET A 140 3.41 11.31 -1.49
CA MET A 140 4.71 11.93 -1.24
C MET A 140 5.77 11.51 -2.27
N VAL A 141 5.82 10.23 -2.68
CA VAL A 141 6.75 9.78 -3.73
C VAL A 141 6.42 10.42 -5.07
N ASN A 142 5.12 10.53 -5.41
CA ASN A 142 4.68 11.19 -6.64
C ASN A 142 5.04 12.68 -6.64
N GLU A 143 4.97 13.36 -5.50
CA GLU A 143 5.41 14.75 -5.36
C GLU A 143 6.92 14.87 -5.60
N ILE A 144 7.72 14.04 -4.95
CA ILE A 144 9.17 13.98 -5.17
C ILE A 144 9.49 13.75 -6.65
N SER A 145 8.76 12.85 -7.33
CA SER A 145 9.00 12.56 -8.75
C SER A 145 8.75 13.77 -9.65
N ARG A 146 7.74 14.58 -9.35
CA ARG A 146 7.45 15.82 -10.09
C ARG A 146 8.49 16.89 -9.84
N GLU A 147 8.98 17.03 -8.60
CA GLU A 147 10.05 17.95 -8.26
C GLU A 147 11.36 17.59 -8.96
N VAL A 148 11.64 16.29 -9.09
CA VAL A 148 12.79 15.78 -9.86
C VAL A 148 12.62 16.07 -11.35
N GLU A 149 11.45 15.82 -11.93
CA GLU A 149 11.16 16.09 -13.35
C GLU A 149 11.33 17.58 -13.69
N GLN A 150 10.96 18.47 -12.77
CA GLN A 150 11.09 19.91 -12.93
C GLN A 150 12.52 20.44 -12.61
N GLY A 151 13.46 19.53 -12.34
CA GLY A 151 14.85 19.88 -12.03
C GLY A 151 15.05 20.60 -10.68
N ARG A 152 14.03 20.62 -9.82
CA ARG A 152 14.08 21.28 -8.50
C ARG A 152 14.78 20.47 -7.42
N LEU A 153 14.90 19.15 -7.59
CA LEU A 153 15.55 18.26 -6.64
C LEU A 153 16.76 17.59 -7.27
N SER A 154 17.92 17.72 -6.61
CA SER A 154 19.11 16.93 -6.96
C SER A 154 18.92 15.46 -6.58
N PRO A 155 19.68 14.51 -7.18
CA PRO A 155 19.60 13.10 -6.83
C PRO A 155 19.78 12.85 -5.32
N GLU A 156 20.74 13.50 -4.67
CA GLU A 156 21.01 13.35 -3.25
C GLU A 156 19.83 13.86 -2.41
N ALA A 157 19.24 14.99 -2.76
CA ALA A 157 18.08 15.54 -2.08
C ALA A 157 16.85 14.64 -2.23
N ALA A 158 16.64 14.09 -3.43
CA ALA A 158 15.57 13.14 -3.69
C ALA A 158 15.75 11.83 -2.88
N GLY A 159 16.97 11.31 -2.79
CA GLY A 159 17.28 10.16 -1.96
C GLY A 159 16.96 10.41 -0.49
N CYS A 160 17.35 11.56 0.06
CA CYS A 160 17.00 11.96 1.43
C CYS A 160 15.49 12.11 1.64
N ALA A 161 14.77 12.67 0.66
CA ALA A 161 13.32 12.80 0.71
C ALA A 161 12.63 11.43 0.74
N LEU A 162 13.07 10.48 -0.10
CA LEU A 162 12.54 9.11 -0.11
C LEU A 162 12.79 8.37 1.21
N GLU A 163 13.95 8.57 1.85
CA GLU A 163 14.20 8.01 3.19
C GLU A 163 13.28 8.62 4.27
N LYS A 164 12.92 9.90 4.16
CA LYS A 164 11.90 10.50 5.03
C LYS A 164 10.53 9.86 4.80
N VAL A 165 10.15 9.63 3.54
CA VAL A 165 8.89 8.94 3.19
C VAL A 165 8.87 7.54 3.81
N ARG A 166 9.96 6.79 3.70
CA ARG A 166 10.08 5.44 4.28
C ARG A 166 9.85 5.44 5.79
N LYS A 167 10.34 6.46 6.50
CA LYS A 167 10.21 6.63 7.95
C LYS A 167 8.88 7.26 8.37
N THR A 168 8.07 7.78 7.45
CA THR A 168 6.77 8.37 7.78
C THR A 168 5.86 7.30 8.40
N PRO A 169 5.36 7.51 9.63
CA PRO A 169 4.50 6.53 10.27
C PRO A 169 3.17 6.40 9.53
N GLY A 170 2.55 5.24 9.61
CA GLY A 170 1.15 5.02 9.22
C GLY A 170 0.18 5.73 10.18
N PHE A 171 -1.10 5.48 9.98
CA PHE A 171 -2.12 5.96 10.91
C PHE A 171 -1.96 5.32 12.29
N SER A 172 -2.39 6.05 13.33
CA SER A 172 -2.37 5.52 14.69
C SER A 172 -3.33 4.34 14.82
N GLN A 173 -3.03 3.39 15.70
CA GLN A 173 -3.90 2.23 15.95
C GLN A 173 -5.32 2.65 16.33
N ARG A 174 -5.48 3.69 17.14
CA ARG A 174 -6.80 4.23 17.54
C ARG A 174 -7.59 4.74 16.32
N THR A 175 -6.93 5.46 15.41
CA THR A 175 -7.55 5.94 14.16
C THR A 175 -7.98 4.77 13.28
N MET A 176 -7.16 3.72 13.19
CA MET A 176 -7.48 2.52 12.41
C MET A 176 -8.69 1.77 12.99
N ILE A 177 -8.76 1.62 14.32
CA ILE A 177 -9.91 1.00 14.99
C ILE A 177 -11.20 1.79 14.72
N LEU A 178 -11.18 3.10 14.91
CA LEU A 178 -12.36 3.94 14.67
C LEU A 178 -12.79 3.94 13.21
N ALA A 179 -11.84 4.04 12.27
CA ALA A 179 -12.13 4.01 10.85
C ALA A 179 -12.74 2.67 10.42
N TYR A 180 -12.18 1.56 10.90
CA TYR A 180 -12.69 0.22 10.62
C TYR A 180 -14.11 0.04 11.18
N ALA A 181 -14.32 0.38 12.46
CA ALA A 181 -15.61 0.25 13.12
C ALA A 181 -16.69 1.10 12.45
N LEU A 182 -16.36 2.34 12.08
CA LEU A 182 -17.27 3.22 11.36
C LEU A 182 -17.60 2.69 9.97
N ALA A 183 -16.60 2.17 9.24
CA ALA A 183 -16.82 1.56 7.94
C ALA A 183 -17.72 0.33 8.04
N ALA A 184 -17.45 -0.59 8.97
CA ALA A 184 -18.27 -1.77 9.21
C ALA A 184 -19.73 -1.41 9.53
N ALA A 185 -19.92 -0.46 10.46
CA ALA A 185 -21.24 0.04 10.83
C ALA A 185 -21.96 0.76 9.68
N SER A 186 -21.23 1.50 8.83
CA SER A 186 -21.83 2.12 7.66
C SER A 186 -22.24 1.09 6.60
N PHE A 187 -21.44 0.04 6.42
CA PHE A 187 -21.79 -1.04 5.49
C PHE A 187 -23.04 -1.82 5.93
N CYS A 188 -23.28 -2.02 7.23
CA CYS A 188 -24.46 -2.74 7.67
C CYS A 188 -25.76 -2.02 7.26
N LEU A 189 -25.76 -0.67 7.18
CA LEU A 189 -26.92 0.09 6.72
C LEU A 189 -27.26 -0.14 5.24
N LEU A 190 -26.28 -0.52 4.41
CA LEU A 190 -26.49 -0.89 3.01
C LEU A 190 -27.15 -2.27 2.87
N PHE A 191 -27.17 -3.08 3.92
CA PHE A 191 -27.72 -4.42 3.94
C PHE A 191 -28.91 -4.54 4.91
N ASP A 192 -29.79 -3.56 4.89
CA ASP A 192 -31.02 -3.50 5.69
C ASP A 192 -30.78 -3.50 7.22
N GLY A 193 -29.64 -2.98 7.67
CA GLY A 193 -29.39 -2.72 9.09
C GLY A 193 -30.09 -1.44 9.57
N ASP A 194 -30.59 -1.48 10.77
CA ASP A 194 -31.16 -0.32 11.49
C ASP A 194 -30.14 0.33 12.43
N ALA A 195 -30.59 1.31 13.22
CA ALA A 195 -29.72 2.02 14.17
C ALA A 195 -29.15 1.09 15.27
N ALA A 196 -29.90 0.07 15.67
CA ALA A 196 -29.43 -0.92 16.65
C ALA A 196 -28.34 -1.80 16.02
N THR A 197 -28.56 -2.27 14.78
CA THR A 197 -27.56 -3.01 13.99
C THR A 197 -26.29 -2.19 13.78
N PHE A 198 -26.41 -0.89 13.48
CA PHE A 198 -25.27 0.01 13.36
C PHE A 198 -24.43 0.03 14.65
N ALA A 199 -25.05 0.23 15.81
CA ALA A 199 -24.36 0.30 17.09
C ALA A 199 -23.63 -1.01 17.42
N VAL A 200 -24.31 -2.14 17.20
CA VAL A 200 -23.75 -3.48 17.44
C VAL A 200 -22.58 -3.74 16.47
N THR A 201 -22.76 -3.47 15.17
CA THR A 201 -21.71 -3.67 14.17
C THR A 201 -20.51 -2.77 14.42
N PHE A 202 -20.73 -1.55 14.91
CA PHE A 202 -19.64 -0.67 15.34
C PHE A 202 -18.82 -1.30 16.47
N ALA A 203 -19.49 -1.84 17.51
CA ALA A 203 -18.80 -2.49 18.62
C ALA A 203 -18.03 -3.74 18.18
N ILE A 204 -18.61 -4.56 17.29
CA ILE A 204 -17.94 -5.71 16.67
C ILE A 204 -16.72 -5.26 15.88
N GLY A 205 -16.85 -4.19 15.09
CA GLY A 205 -15.74 -3.62 14.31
C GLY A 205 -14.57 -3.14 15.19
N VAL A 206 -14.88 -2.51 16.33
CA VAL A 206 -13.86 -2.15 17.33
C VAL A 206 -13.14 -3.39 17.84
N LEU A 207 -13.89 -4.44 18.22
CA LEU A 207 -13.32 -5.69 18.72
C LEU A 207 -12.40 -6.36 17.71
N VAL A 208 -12.87 -6.53 16.47
CA VAL A 208 -12.12 -7.18 15.39
C VAL A 208 -10.83 -6.43 15.10
N GLN A 209 -10.90 -5.10 14.94
CA GLN A 209 -9.72 -4.31 14.61
C GLN A 209 -8.76 -4.14 15.81
N ALA A 210 -9.23 -4.19 17.03
CA ALA A 210 -8.37 -4.14 18.22
C ALA A 210 -7.48 -5.39 18.36
N ILE A 211 -7.94 -6.54 17.87
CA ILE A 211 -7.20 -7.81 17.94
C ILE A 211 -6.20 -7.96 16.77
N GLN A 212 -6.41 -7.28 15.64
CA GLN A 212 -5.55 -7.37 14.45
C GLN A 212 -4.04 -7.19 14.73
N PRO A 213 -3.58 -6.24 15.57
CA PRO A 213 -2.16 -6.10 15.86
C PRO A 213 -1.54 -7.31 16.55
N LEU A 214 -2.34 -8.08 17.32
CA LEU A 214 -1.87 -9.29 17.97
C LEU A 214 -1.44 -10.34 16.93
N PHE A 215 -2.21 -10.48 15.83
CA PHE A 215 -1.87 -11.40 14.74
C PHE A 215 -0.61 -10.95 13.99
N ALA A 216 -0.44 -9.67 13.79
CA ALA A 216 0.78 -9.11 13.20
C ALA A 216 2.02 -9.39 14.08
N HIS A 217 1.86 -9.35 15.40
CA HIS A 217 2.94 -9.61 16.36
C HIS A 217 3.38 -11.09 16.34
N ILE A 218 2.43 -12.03 16.19
CA ILE A 218 2.70 -13.47 16.11
C ILE A 218 3.15 -13.91 14.70
N GLN A 219 3.37 -12.97 13.78
CA GLN A 219 3.72 -13.22 12.39
C GLN A 219 2.73 -14.14 11.64
N MET A 220 1.48 -14.18 12.07
CA MET A 220 0.42 -14.88 11.35
C MET A 220 0.21 -14.20 9.99
N GLY A 221 0.20 -14.99 8.94
CA GLY A 221 -0.06 -14.48 7.60
C GLY A 221 -1.41 -13.75 7.49
N VAL A 222 -1.52 -12.78 6.60
CA VAL A 222 -2.74 -11.97 6.37
C VAL A 222 -3.97 -12.87 6.16
N LEU A 223 -3.80 -14.01 5.52
CA LEU A 223 -4.86 -14.99 5.26
C LEU A 223 -5.49 -15.50 6.57
N LEU A 224 -4.67 -15.89 7.54
CA LEU A 224 -5.13 -16.38 8.83
C LEU A 224 -5.75 -15.26 9.67
N GLY A 225 -5.20 -14.04 9.60
CA GLY A 225 -5.79 -12.86 10.22
C GLY A 225 -7.22 -12.58 9.72
N ASN A 226 -7.44 -12.69 8.40
CA ASN A 226 -8.75 -12.51 7.81
C ASN A 226 -9.74 -13.64 8.17
N PHE A 227 -9.27 -14.89 8.21
CA PHE A 227 -10.06 -16.02 8.70
C PHE A 227 -10.56 -15.77 10.14
N VAL A 228 -9.64 -15.43 11.05
CA VAL A 228 -10.00 -15.17 12.47
C VAL A 228 -10.89 -13.92 12.58
N GLY A 229 -10.64 -12.89 11.78
CA GLY A 229 -11.50 -11.70 11.74
C GLY A 229 -12.93 -12.02 11.33
N GLY A 230 -13.13 -12.83 10.29
CA GLY A 230 -14.45 -13.31 9.86
C GLY A 230 -15.12 -14.20 10.91
N TRP A 231 -14.36 -15.14 11.48
CA TRP A 231 -14.81 -16.00 12.55
C TRP A 231 -15.27 -15.21 13.79
N LEU A 232 -14.46 -14.26 14.24
CA LEU A 232 -14.79 -13.42 15.40
C LEU A 232 -16.02 -12.55 15.15
N THR A 233 -16.16 -12.00 13.96
CA THR A 233 -17.34 -11.22 13.56
C THR A 233 -18.61 -12.05 13.69
N ALA A 234 -18.62 -13.27 13.15
CA ALA A 234 -19.77 -14.15 13.18
C ALA A 234 -20.13 -14.59 14.60
N VAL A 235 -19.13 -15.03 15.38
CA VAL A 235 -19.34 -15.45 16.78
C VAL A 235 -19.85 -14.29 17.63
N ALA A 236 -19.23 -13.11 17.54
CA ALA A 236 -19.65 -11.95 18.30
C ALA A 236 -21.08 -11.50 17.95
N ALA A 237 -21.41 -11.44 16.65
CA ALA A 237 -22.75 -11.08 16.20
C ALA A 237 -23.78 -12.09 16.73
N GLN A 238 -23.54 -13.38 16.60
CA GLN A 238 -24.50 -14.40 17.02
C GLN A 238 -24.66 -14.44 18.53
N MET A 239 -23.57 -14.30 19.31
CA MET A 239 -23.63 -14.27 20.76
C MET A 239 -24.37 -13.04 21.31
N LEU A 240 -24.10 -11.86 20.71
CA LEU A 240 -24.82 -10.64 21.09
C LEU A 240 -26.30 -10.74 20.75
N TYR A 241 -26.69 -11.39 19.64
CA TYR A 241 -28.08 -11.59 19.26
C TYR A 241 -28.83 -12.50 20.30
N GLY A 242 -28.16 -13.49 20.83
CA GLY A 242 -28.71 -14.33 21.90
C GLY A 242 -29.06 -13.57 23.18
N VAL A 243 -28.40 -12.43 23.44
CA VAL A 243 -28.65 -11.56 24.61
C VAL A 243 -29.57 -10.39 24.25
N LEU A 244 -29.45 -9.82 23.05
CA LEU A 244 -30.15 -8.64 22.58
C LEU A 244 -30.75 -8.87 21.18
N PRO A 245 -31.89 -9.56 21.04
CA PRO A 245 -32.45 -9.90 19.73
C PRO A 245 -33.23 -8.71 19.11
N ILE A 246 -32.58 -7.54 19.11
CA ILE A 246 -33.20 -6.27 18.63
C ILE A 246 -32.58 -5.75 17.34
N TYR A 247 -31.66 -6.50 16.71
CA TYR A 247 -30.95 -6.06 15.50
C TYR A 247 -30.89 -7.16 14.44
N ASN A 248 -30.57 -6.76 13.20
CA ASN A 248 -30.40 -7.70 12.10
C ASN A 248 -28.99 -8.33 12.13
N VAL A 249 -28.91 -9.58 12.60
CA VAL A 249 -27.65 -10.30 12.74
C VAL A 249 -26.94 -10.50 11.39
N ASN A 250 -27.68 -10.74 10.31
CA ASN A 250 -27.10 -10.94 8.99
C ASN A 250 -26.44 -9.65 8.47
N ALA A 251 -27.14 -8.52 8.60
CA ALA A 251 -26.60 -7.21 8.26
C ALA A 251 -25.35 -6.87 9.10
N ALA A 252 -25.35 -7.22 10.38
CA ALA A 252 -24.21 -7.01 11.28
C ALA A 252 -22.98 -7.85 10.84
N ILE A 253 -23.19 -9.11 10.48
CA ILE A 253 -22.10 -9.98 10.01
C ILE A 253 -21.54 -9.44 8.67
N ILE A 254 -22.42 -9.16 7.70
CA ILE A 254 -22.01 -8.66 6.38
C ILE A 254 -21.26 -7.33 6.53
N GLY A 255 -21.83 -6.37 7.26
CA GLY A 255 -21.18 -5.09 7.51
C GLY A 255 -19.81 -5.25 8.21
N GLY A 256 -19.74 -6.12 9.22
CA GLY A 256 -18.52 -6.36 9.99
C GLY A 256 -17.37 -6.97 9.18
N ILE A 257 -17.67 -7.79 8.18
CA ILE A 257 -16.63 -8.42 7.33
C ILE A 257 -16.23 -7.57 6.13
N MET A 258 -17.04 -6.58 5.71
CA MET A 258 -16.75 -5.76 4.52
C MET A 258 -15.37 -5.10 4.55
N PRO A 259 -14.90 -4.51 5.66
CA PRO A 259 -13.57 -3.94 5.69
C PRO A 259 -12.43 -4.97 5.64
N LEU A 260 -12.69 -6.26 5.92
CA LEU A 260 -11.69 -7.34 5.76
C LEU A 260 -11.49 -7.73 4.30
N LEU A 261 -12.47 -7.46 3.45
CA LEU A 261 -12.37 -7.73 2.02
C LEU A 261 -11.45 -6.72 1.37
N SER A 262 -10.46 -7.20 0.61
CA SER A 262 -9.45 -6.35 -0.02
C SER A 262 -9.98 -5.68 -1.30
N GLY A 263 -10.90 -4.73 -1.16
CA GLY A 263 -11.48 -4.00 -2.30
C GLY A 263 -10.43 -3.26 -3.13
N LEU A 264 -9.42 -2.68 -2.50
CA LEU A 264 -8.30 -2.03 -3.20
C LEU A 264 -7.49 -3.02 -4.05
N ALA A 265 -7.22 -4.22 -3.55
CA ALA A 265 -6.50 -5.23 -4.33
C ALA A 265 -7.31 -5.62 -5.58
N MET A 266 -8.64 -5.77 -5.46
CA MET A 266 -9.49 -6.10 -6.60
C MET A 266 -9.55 -4.97 -7.62
N THR A 267 -9.73 -3.72 -7.19
CA THR A 267 -9.77 -2.57 -8.11
C THR A 267 -8.42 -2.34 -8.79
N THR A 268 -7.31 -2.53 -8.09
CA THR A 268 -5.97 -2.44 -8.70
C THR A 268 -5.70 -3.62 -9.63
N ALA A 269 -6.21 -4.83 -9.34
CA ALA A 269 -6.12 -5.98 -10.22
C ALA A 269 -6.81 -5.73 -11.57
N VAL A 270 -8.04 -5.24 -11.54
CA VAL A 270 -8.79 -4.87 -12.76
C VAL A 270 -8.03 -3.80 -13.54
N ARG A 271 -7.52 -2.78 -12.86
CA ARG A 271 -6.77 -1.70 -13.51
C ARG A 271 -5.47 -2.17 -14.13
N ASP A 272 -4.66 -2.96 -13.42
CA ASP A 272 -3.41 -3.53 -13.96
C ASP A 272 -3.73 -4.37 -15.22
N THR A 273 -4.79 -5.18 -15.19
CA THR A 273 -5.25 -5.95 -16.36
C THR A 273 -5.66 -5.05 -17.54
N MET A 274 -6.39 -3.98 -17.28
CA MET A 274 -6.81 -3.02 -18.33
C MET A 274 -5.63 -2.30 -18.98
N TYR A 275 -4.55 -2.07 -18.25
CA TYR A 275 -3.31 -1.48 -18.79
C TYR A 275 -2.35 -2.50 -19.40
N GLY A 276 -2.75 -3.77 -19.51
CA GLY A 276 -2.00 -4.83 -20.17
C GLY A 276 -1.09 -5.64 -19.24
N ASP A 277 -1.02 -5.31 -17.95
CA ASP A 277 -0.24 -6.03 -16.96
C ASP A 277 -1.01 -7.26 -16.43
N LEU A 278 -1.27 -8.22 -17.29
CA LEU A 278 -2.08 -9.40 -16.99
C LEU A 278 -1.53 -10.19 -15.79
N ILE A 279 -0.21 -10.38 -15.71
CA ILE A 279 0.43 -11.14 -14.62
C ILE A 279 0.20 -10.44 -13.28
N SER A 280 0.38 -9.12 -13.23
CA SER A 280 0.14 -8.33 -12.02
C SER A 280 -1.33 -8.34 -11.63
N GLY A 281 -2.22 -8.14 -12.61
CA GLY A 281 -3.66 -8.17 -12.41
C GLY A 281 -4.14 -9.51 -11.87
N MET A 282 -3.75 -10.62 -12.51
CA MET A 282 -4.11 -11.97 -12.06
C MET A 282 -3.59 -12.28 -10.66
N THR A 283 -2.34 -11.94 -10.37
CA THR A 283 -1.74 -12.17 -9.05
C THR A 283 -2.51 -11.44 -7.94
N ARG A 284 -2.88 -10.18 -8.16
CA ARG A 284 -3.68 -9.39 -7.20
C ARG A 284 -5.11 -9.90 -7.07
N ALA A 285 -5.74 -10.30 -8.18
CA ALA A 285 -7.08 -10.88 -8.17
C ALA A 285 -7.09 -12.19 -7.36
N LEU A 286 -6.14 -13.08 -7.61
CA LEU A 286 -6.00 -14.33 -6.87
C LEU A 286 -5.77 -14.08 -5.37
N GLU A 287 -4.92 -13.13 -5.01
CA GLU A 287 -4.70 -12.73 -3.62
C GLU A 287 -6.00 -12.25 -2.97
N ALA A 288 -6.77 -11.38 -3.63
CA ALA A 288 -8.04 -10.89 -3.13
C ALA A 288 -9.08 -12.01 -2.97
N MET A 289 -9.14 -12.95 -3.92
CA MET A 289 -10.03 -14.12 -3.85
C MET A 289 -9.67 -15.05 -2.68
N LEU A 290 -8.39 -15.33 -2.46
CA LEU A 290 -7.93 -16.14 -1.33
C LEU A 290 -8.29 -15.49 0.01
N LEU A 291 -8.13 -14.17 0.13
CA LEU A 291 -8.51 -13.43 1.34
C LEU A 291 -10.02 -13.46 1.57
N ALA A 292 -10.83 -13.29 0.52
CA ALA A 292 -12.29 -13.39 0.62
C ALA A 292 -12.75 -14.80 1.02
N THR A 293 -12.12 -15.84 0.45
CA THR A 293 -12.38 -17.25 0.83
C THR A 293 -12.03 -17.50 2.30
N ALA A 294 -10.91 -16.96 2.78
CA ALA A 294 -10.53 -17.10 4.19
C ALA A 294 -11.58 -16.46 5.13
N VAL A 295 -12.07 -15.26 4.79
CA VAL A 295 -13.16 -14.60 5.54
C VAL A 295 -14.43 -15.46 5.52
N ALA A 296 -14.83 -15.96 4.35
CA ALA A 296 -16.04 -16.78 4.20
C ALA A 296 -15.99 -18.07 5.04
N ILE A 297 -14.83 -18.79 5.01
CA ILE A 297 -14.63 -19.98 5.84
C ILE A 297 -14.61 -19.59 7.33
N GLY A 298 -14.03 -18.44 7.68
CA GLY A 298 -14.05 -17.92 9.05
C GLY A 298 -15.47 -17.68 9.55
N VAL A 299 -16.30 -16.98 8.76
CA VAL A 299 -17.72 -16.73 9.07
C VAL A 299 -18.48 -18.05 9.23
N TYR A 300 -18.35 -18.96 8.27
CA TYR A 300 -19.03 -20.25 8.31
C TYR A 300 -18.69 -21.06 9.58
N THR A 301 -17.40 -21.16 9.91
CA THR A 301 -16.97 -21.88 11.11
C THR A 301 -17.38 -21.16 12.39
N GLY A 302 -17.41 -19.82 12.39
CA GLY A 302 -17.90 -19.02 13.51
C GLY A 302 -19.40 -19.21 13.76
N LEU A 303 -20.22 -19.22 12.72
CA LEU A 303 -21.66 -19.50 12.82
C LEU A 303 -21.93 -20.92 13.34
N LYS A 304 -21.23 -21.91 12.80
CA LYS A 304 -21.32 -23.29 13.27
C LYS A 304 -20.99 -23.42 14.77
N MET A 305 -19.91 -22.77 15.21
CA MET A 305 -19.53 -22.79 16.61
C MET A 305 -20.55 -22.10 17.51
N ALA A 306 -21.06 -20.95 17.12
CA ALA A 306 -22.08 -20.23 17.87
C ALA A 306 -23.37 -21.04 17.99
N ALA A 307 -23.80 -21.74 16.93
CA ALA A 307 -24.94 -22.64 16.95
C ALA A 307 -24.75 -23.83 17.95
N MET A 308 -23.53 -24.39 18.00
CA MET A 308 -23.21 -25.48 18.97
C MET A 308 -23.19 -24.99 20.42
N MET A 309 -22.90 -23.71 20.66
CA MET A 309 -22.88 -23.12 22.01
C MET A 309 -24.27 -22.66 22.49
N GLY A 310 -25.37 -22.98 21.78
CA GLY A 310 -26.73 -22.59 22.13
C GLY A 310 -27.19 -21.28 21.50
N GLY A 311 -26.45 -20.77 20.52
CA GLY A 311 -26.93 -19.72 19.65
C GLY A 311 -28.08 -20.22 18.76
N ILE A 312 -28.91 -19.27 18.27
CA ILE A 312 -30.01 -19.60 17.36
C ILE A 312 -29.41 -20.13 16.07
N ALA A 313 -29.77 -21.36 15.69
CA ALA A 313 -29.42 -21.87 14.36
C ALA A 313 -30.15 -21.04 13.32
N LEU A 314 -29.41 -20.56 12.32
CA LEU A 314 -29.95 -19.88 11.14
C LEU A 314 -30.74 -20.84 10.27
#